data_4253c18e7b882dd27698a55a3851b44b
#
_entry.id   4253c18e7b882dd27698a55a3851b44b
#
_cell.length_a   1.000
_cell.length_b   1.000
_cell.length_c   1.000
_cell.angle_alpha   90.00
_cell.angle_beta   90.00
_cell.angle_gamma   90.00
#
_symmetry.space_group_name_H-M   'P 1'
#
loop_
_entity.id
_entity.type
_entity.pdbx_description
1 polymer ?
#
loop_
_entity_poly.entity_id
_entity_poly.type
_entity_poly.pdbx_seq_one_letter_code
_entity_poly.pdbx_strand_id
1 'polypeptide(L)'
;MIEFINIQNFKTLLNASFPLGNLNLFSGLNGMGKSTLVQSLLLLRQSYERNTLKTKGLLLNGDYVNIGTGKDALSSFSEQEEIIFTVKWREKEQPTRFEFDYQHDSDLLPLRKSGIDGDSESLSLFNSNFQYLCADRLGPQSHHQLSEFHIRDLKSLGHYGEFAVHFIAVNRAKDLEIDALRHPMAVSGTLLANIEAWMSDITPGLKINAVAQPQFNSASLSYSFNQGKETTEEFKPQNVGFGLSYVLPVVTSILSAAKGDLLIIENPESHLHPAGQSLMGKLCAIAANNGVQLIVESHSDHFLNGIRVAVKQKVVAADDVKVFFLQRDVHSSIHASEVMYPNIDDEGRIDCWPEGFFDQWDKELDRLL
;
A
#
# COMPACT_ATOMS: atom_id res chain seq x y z
N MET A 1 -6.43 -0.21 14.15
CA MET A 1 -5.15 0.18 13.47
C MET A 1 -3.99 -0.59 14.08
N ILE A 2 -2.99 -0.95 13.30
CA ILE A 2 -1.80 -1.66 13.76
C ILE A 2 -0.82 -0.64 14.37
N GLU A 3 -0.42 -0.85 15.62
CA GLU A 3 0.52 0.00 16.34
C GLU A 3 1.96 -0.49 16.25
N PHE A 4 2.10 -1.81 16.14
CA PHE A 4 3.42 -2.46 16.13
C PHE A 4 3.33 -3.83 15.48
N ILE A 5 4.37 -4.21 14.75
CA ILE A 5 4.58 -5.57 14.28
C ILE A 5 6.02 -6.00 14.56
N ASN A 6 6.19 -7.23 15.07
CA ASN A 6 7.48 -7.89 15.15
C ASN A 6 7.43 -9.19 14.32
N ILE A 7 8.47 -9.41 13.55
CA ILE A 7 8.62 -10.54 12.64
C ILE A 7 9.88 -11.28 13.03
N GLN A 8 9.75 -12.58 13.29
CA GLN A 8 10.88 -13.44 13.65
C GLN A 8 10.98 -14.62 12.68
N ASN A 9 12.19 -14.89 12.23
CA ASN A 9 12.57 -16.05 11.42
C ASN A 9 11.86 -16.13 10.06
N PHE A 10 11.44 -15.00 9.49
CA PHE A 10 10.75 -15.00 8.20
C PHE A 10 11.61 -14.37 7.11
N LYS A 11 11.98 -15.17 6.12
CA LYS A 11 12.83 -14.77 4.98
C LYS A 11 14.13 -14.12 5.44
N THR A 12 14.36 -12.86 5.11
CA THR A 12 15.55 -12.09 5.49
C THR A 12 15.45 -11.45 6.87
N LEU A 13 14.28 -11.49 7.52
CA LEU A 13 14.06 -10.91 8.83
C LEU A 13 14.22 -11.96 9.93
N LEU A 14 15.38 -11.95 10.63
CA LEU A 14 15.61 -12.82 11.78
C LEU A 14 14.81 -12.36 13.01
N ASN A 15 14.85 -11.07 13.31
CA ASN A 15 14.06 -10.45 14.36
C ASN A 15 13.97 -8.95 14.08
N ALA A 16 12.87 -8.51 13.50
CA ALA A 16 12.66 -7.12 13.13
C ALA A 16 11.37 -6.57 13.74
N SER A 17 11.44 -5.36 14.27
CA SER A 17 10.35 -4.67 14.94
C SER A 17 9.98 -3.39 14.21
N PHE A 18 8.71 -3.17 13.97
CA PHE A 18 8.21 -2.03 13.20
C PHE A 18 7.14 -1.29 14.04
N PRO A 19 7.52 -0.20 14.75
CA PRO A 19 6.54 0.68 15.35
C PRO A 19 5.85 1.48 14.24
N LEU A 20 4.53 1.29 14.08
CA LEU A 20 3.76 1.87 12.98
C LEU A 20 3.01 3.12 13.42
N GLY A 21 3.00 4.12 12.53
CA GLY A 21 2.15 5.29 12.58
C GLY A 21 0.92 5.15 11.69
N ASN A 22 0.32 6.29 11.37
CA ASN A 22 -0.75 6.33 10.38
C ASN A 22 -0.18 6.26 8.96
N LEU A 23 0.98 6.88 8.68
CA LEU A 23 1.70 6.77 7.41
C LEU A 23 3.05 6.09 7.62
N ASN A 24 3.26 4.96 6.96
CA ASN A 24 4.45 4.14 7.08
C ASN A 24 5.09 3.97 5.71
N LEU A 25 6.29 4.51 5.53
CA LEU A 25 7.05 4.42 4.29
C LEU A 25 8.16 3.38 4.43
N PHE A 26 8.14 2.36 3.58
CA PHE A 26 9.18 1.35 3.47
C PHE A 26 10.03 1.60 2.24
N SER A 27 11.32 1.75 2.45
CA SER A 27 12.31 1.97 1.39
C SER A 27 13.55 1.09 1.60
N GLY A 28 14.42 1.02 0.61
CA GLY A 28 15.66 0.24 0.62
C GLY A 28 15.98 -0.29 -0.77
N LEU A 29 17.18 -0.83 -0.93
CA LEU A 29 17.60 -1.44 -2.19
C LEU A 29 16.79 -2.72 -2.49
N ASN A 30 16.81 -3.15 -3.74
CA ASN A 30 16.12 -4.38 -4.15
C ASN A 30 16.71 -5.61 -3.44
N GLY A 31 15.85 -6.52 -3.02
CA GLY A 31 16.24 -7.73 -2.31
C GLY A 31 16.59 -7.54 -0.82
N MET A 32 16.38 -6.35 -0.25
CA MET A 32 16.68 -6.04 1.16
C MET A 32 15.52 -6.32 2.12
N GLY A 33 14.46 -7.01 1.68
CA GLY A 33 13.38 -7.44 2.57
C GLY A 33 12.22 -6.46 2.77
N LYS A 34 12.11 -5.37 1.96
CA LYS A 34 10.98 -4.44 2.03
C LYS A 34 9.63 -5.15 1.95
N SER A 35 9.42 -5.92 0.91
CA SER A 35 8.19 -6.68 0.70
C SER A 35 7.97 -7.78 1.75
N THR A 36 8.98 -8.15 2.55
CA THR A 36 8.85 -9.19 3.58
C THR A 36 7.86 -8.80 4.68
N LEU A 37 7.85 -7.53 5.10
CA LEU A 37 6.84 -7.04 6.04
C LEU A 37 5.44 -7.08 5.42
N VAL A 38 5.29 -6.55 4.21
CA VAL A 38 4.01 -6.57 3.49
C VAL A 38 3.51 -8.00 3.35
N GLN A 39 4.39 -8.92 2.92
CA GLN A 39 4.07 -10.34 2.79
C GLN A 39 3.62 -10.98 4.11
N SER A 40 4.22 -10.63 5.26
CA SER A 40 3.81 -11.17 6.56
C SER A 40 2.36 -10.79 6.91
N LEU A 41 1.96 -9.54 6.64
CA LEU A 41 0.58 -9.08 6.83
C LEU A 41 -0.39 -9.76 5.84
N LEU A 42 0.01 -9.88 4.59
CA LEU A 42 -0.80 -10.52 3.55
C LEU A 42 -0.96 -12.02 3.80
N LEU A 43 0.07 -12.72 4.32
CA LEU A 43 -0.03 -14.12 4.74
C LEU A 43 -1.03 -14.30 5.89
N LEU A 44 -1.02 -13.42 6.88
CA LEU A 44 -2.02 -13.42 7.96
C LEU A 44 -3.42 -13.19 7.40
N ARG A 45 -3.57 -12.20 6.49
CA ARG A 45 -4.86 -11.88 5.83
C ARG A 45 -5.40 -13.06 5.04
N GLN A 46 -4.62 -13.63 4.09
CA GLN A 46 -5.09 -14.75 3.25
C GLN A 46 -5.40 -16.01 4.07
N SER A 47 -4.59 -16.30 5.10
CA SER A 47 -4.84 -17.41 6.00
C SER A 47 -6.12 -17.22 6.82
N TYR A 48 -6.43 -15.97 7.20
CA TYR A 48 -7.67 -15.63 7.88
C TYR A 48 -8.89 -15.83 6.95
N GLU A 49 -8.86 -15.29 5.75
CA GLU A 49 -9.95 -15.41 4.76
C GLU A 49 -10.23 -16.85 4.35
N ARG A 50 -9.21 -17.69 4.31
CA ARG A 50 -9.32 -19.14 4.04
C ARG A 50 -9.66 -19.96 5.29
N ASN A 51 -9.92 -19.31 6.45
CA ASN A 51 -10.20 -19.96 7.74
C ASN A 51 -9.10 -20.93 8.20
N THR A 52 -7.86 -20.78 7.74
CA THR A 52 -6.73 -21.61 8.18
C THR A 52 -6.01 -21.02 9.38
N LEU A 53 -5.95 -19.69 9.51
CA LEU A 53 -5.17 -19.00 10.54
C LEU A 53 -5.54 -19.37 11.98
N LYS A 54 -6.80 -19.72 12.23
CA LYS A 54 -7.29 -20.10 13.57
C LYS A 54 -7.28 -21.60 13.82
N THR A 55 -7.19 -22.42 12.77
CA THR A 55 -7.48 -23.86 12.86
C THR A 55 -6.35 -24.75 12.38
N LYS A 56 -5.61 -24.32 11.37
CA LYS A 56 -4.59 -25.13 10.69
C LYS A 56 -3.21 -24.49 10.73
N GLY A 57 -3.10 -23.21 10.37
CA GLY A 57 -1.84 -22.51 10.30
C GLY A 57 -1.76 -21.43 9.22
N LEU A 58 -0.52 -21.10 8.85
CA LEU A 58 -0.17 -20.06 7.90
C LEU A 58 -0.13 -20.61 6.47
N LEU A 59 -1.03 -20.17 5.62
CA LEU A 59 -1.07 -20.54 4.21
C LEU A 59 -0.06 -19.69 3.43
N LEU A 60 0.95 -20.32 2.84
CA LEU A 60 2.04 -19.64 2.15
C LEU A 60 1.69 -19.21 0.72
N ASN A 61 0.71 -19.88 0.09
CA ASN A 61 0.26 -19.58 -1.26
C ASN A 61 -1.24 -19.29 -1.27
N GLY A 62 -1.62 -18.15 -1.86
CA GLY A 62 -3.02 -17.72 -1.87
C GLY A 62 -3.26 -16.57 -2.84
N ASP A 63 -4.33 -15.82 -2.60
CA ASP A 63 -4.79 -14.79 -3.52
C ASP A 63 -3.89 -13.54 -3.49
N TYR A 64 -3.26 -13.23 -2.35
CA TYR A 64 -2.42 -12.03 -2.18
C TYR A 64 -0.94 -12.29 -2.44
N VAL A 65 -0.41 -13.40 -1.93
CA VAL A 65 1.00 -13.75 -2.05
C VAL A 65 1.20 -15.24 -2.28
N ASN A 66 2.28 -15.57 -3.01
CA ASN A 66 2.74 -16.93 -3.25
C ASN A 66 4.22 -17.00 -2.83
N ILE A 67 4.49 -17.58 -1.66
CA ILE A 67 5.84 -17.71 -1.11
C ILE A 67 6.52 -18.97 -1.61
N GLY A 68 5.76 -20.04 -1.83
CA GLY A 68 6.25 -21.38 -2.14
C GLY A 68 6.05 -22.33 -0.97
N THR A 69 7.12 -22.87 -0.40
CA THR A 69 7.09 -23.81 0.72
C THR A 69 7.73 -23.23 1.98
N GLY A 70 7.69 -23.98 3.07
CA GLY A 70 8.35 -23.58 4.32
C GLY A 70 9.83 -23.27 4.13
N LYS A 71 10.52 -23.99 3.23
CA LYS A 71 11.90 -23.70 2.86
C LYS A 71 12.11 -22.26 2.36
N ASP A 72 11.13 -21.73 1.61
CA ASP A 72 11.19 -20.38 1.05
C ASP A 72 10.74 -19.31 2.06
N ALA A 73 10.06 -19.74 3.13
CA ALA A 73 9.51 -18.88 4.17
C ALA A 73 10.44 -18.72 5.38
N LEU A 74 11.07 -19.81 5.86
CA LEU A 74 11.96 -19.74 7.02
C LEU A 74 13.27 -19.03 6.65
N SER A 75 13.76 -18.19 7.55
CA SER A 75 15.09 -17.60 7.40
C SER A 75 16.16 -18.69 7.41
N SER A 76 17.04 -18.69 6.40
CA SER A 76 18.16 -19.65 6.30
C SER A 76 19.19 -19.54 7.43
N PHE A 77 19.11 -18.49 8.24
CA PHE A 77 19.97 -18.23 9.41
C PHE A 77 19.22 -18.38 10.74
N SER A 78 17.98 -18.87 10.70
CA SER A 78 17.24 -19.15 11.93
C SER A 78 17.84 -20.36 12.64
N GLU A 79 18.05 -20.24 13.94
CA GLU A 79 18.42 -21.35 14.81
C GLU A 79 17.21 -22.16 15.28
N GLN A 80 16.00 -21.64 15.04
CA GLN A 80 14.74 -22.23 15.48
C GLN A 80 13.85 -22.57 14.27
N GLU A 81 13.24 -23.73 14.31
CA GLU A 81 12.32 -24.20 13.27
C GLU A 81 10.89 -23.65 13.50
N GLU A 82 10.78 -22.32 13.60
CA GLU A 82 9.51 -21.63 13.79
C GLU A 82 9.52 -20.23 13.18
N ILE A 83 8.35 -19.80 12.72
CA ILE A 83 8.10 -18.42 12.27
C ILE A 83 7.12 -17.77 13.23
N ILE A 84 7.42 -16.54 13.66
CA ILE A 84 6.59 -15.84 14.64
C ILE A 84 6.25 -14.44 14.11
N PHE A 85 4.95 -14.13 14.13
CA PHE A 85 4.45 -12.78 13.89
C PHE A 85 3.75 -12.28 15.16
N THR A 86 4.17 -11.13 15.66
CA THR A 86 3.53 -10.47 16.80
C THR A 86 2.96 -9.14 16.34
N VAL A 87 1.65 -8.97 16.45
CA VAL A 87 0.95 -7.75 16.00
C VAL A 87 0.22 -7.11 17.17
N LYS A 88 0.46 -5.83 17.40
CA LYS A 88 -0.25 -5.02 18.38
C LYS A 88 -1.19 -4.07 17.67
N TRP A 89 -2.46 -4.14 17.99
CA TRP A 89 -3.48 -3.18 17.54
C TRP A 89 -3.78 -2.15 18.61
N ARG A 90 -4.11 -0.93 18.23
CA ARG A 90 -4.50 0.14 19.16
C ARG A 90 -5.73 -0.24 20.00
N GLU A 91 -6.62 -1.03 19.41
CA GLU A 91 -7.88 -1.47 19.99
C GLU A 91 -7.71 -2.64 20.99
N LYS A 92 -6.51 -3.23 21.09
CA LYS A 92 -6.20 -4.32 22.02
C LYS A 92 -5.14 -3.92 23.02
N GLU A 93 -5.32 -4.29 24.28
CA GLU A 93 -4.32 -4.05 25.34
C GLU A 93 -3.05 -4.85 25.12
N GLN A 94 -3.20 -6.13 24.75
CA GLN A 94 -2.08 -7.04 24.56
C GLN A 94 -1.81 -7.31 23.08
N PRO A 95 -0.54 -7.50 22.70
CA PRO A 95 -0.18 -7.92 21.36
C PRO A 95 -0.70 -9.33 21.08
N THR A 96 -1.10 -9.58 19.86
CA THR A 96 -1.48 -10.91 19.37
C THR A 96 -0.28 -11.57 18.76
N ARG A 97 0.07 -12.77 19.24
CA ARG A 97 1.20 -13.54 18.78
C ARG A 97 0.73 -14.76 18.00
N PHE A 98 1.30 -14.97 16.82
CA PHE A 98 1.08 -16.09 15.93
C PHE A 98 2.38 -16.86 15.81
N GLU A 99 2.38 -18.12 16.17
CA GLU A 99 3.54 -19.02 16.13
C GLU A 99 3.22 -20.19 15.20
N PHE A 100 4.12 -20.44 14.25
CA PHE A 100 3.96 -21.47 13.24
C PHE A 100 5.17 -22.40 13.24
N ASP A 101 4.92 -23.70 13.23
CA ASP A 101 5.97 -24.72 13.12
C ASP A 101 6.48 -24.81 11.69
N TYR A 102 7.79 -24.96 11.55
CA TYR A 102 8.41 -25.18 10.26
C TYR A 102 8.09 -26.54 9.67
N GLN A 103 7.76 -26.58 8.39
CA GLN A 103 7.68 -27.79 7.57
C GLN A 103 8.28 -27.51 6.20
N HIS A 104 9.40 -28.15 5.90
CA HIS A 104 10.26 -27.88 4.74
C HIS A 104 9.49 -27.83 3.40
N ASP A 105 8.71 -28.86 3.08
CA ASP A 105 8.06 -29.06 1.78
C ASP A 105 6.56 -28.68 1.79
N SER A 106 6.07 -28.09 2.88
CA SER A 106 4.66 -27.73 3.03
C SER A 106 4.42 -26.27 2.62
N ASP A 107 3.33 -26.02 1.95
CA ASP A 107 2.79 -24.68 1.69
C ASP A 107 1.83 -24.20 2.79
N LEU A 108 1.61 -25.00 3.82
CA LEU A 108 0.85 -24.68 5.02
C LEU A 108 1.71 -24.97 6.24
N LEU A 109 2.13 -23.91 6.96
CA LEU A 109 2.89 -24.05 8.19
C LEU A 109 1.94 -24.27 9.37
N PRO A 110 2.08 -25.39 10.12
CA PRO A 110 1.17 -25.73 11.21
C PRO A 110 1.11 -24.66 12.29
N LEU A 111 -0.08 -24.40 12.79
CA LEU A 111 -0.31 -23.48 13.89
C LEU A 111 0.19 -24.11 15.21
N ARG A 112 1.21 -23.50 15.85
CA ARG A 112 1.63 -23.84 17.22
C ARG A 112 0.79 -23.05 18.23
N LYS A 113 0.62 -21.74 17.99
CA LYS A 113 -0.16 -20.86 18.85
C LYS A 113 -0.80 -19.74 18.05
N SER A 114 -2.09 -19.51 18.26
CA SER A 114 -2.80 -18.33 17.77
C SER A 114 -3.31 -17.52 18.94
N GLY A 115 -2.95 -16.24 18.96
CA GLY A 115 -3.48 -15.29 19.93
C GLY A 115 -4.76 -14.60 19.46
N ILE A 116 -5.39 -15.05 18.37
CA ILE A 116 -6.69 -14.48 17.95
C ILE A 116 -7.79 -15.08 18.82
N ASP A 117 -8.13 -14.36 19.88
CA ASP A 117 -9.29 -14.65 20.70
C ASP A 117 -10.42 -13.66 20.37
N GLY A 118 -11.64 -14.16 20.20
CA GLY A 118 -12.85 -13.35 20.08
C GLY A 118 -12.99 -12.57 18.76
N ASP A 119 -13.32 -11.28 18.87
CA ASP A 119 -13.73 -10.39 17.78
C ASP A 119 -12.54 -9.93 16.91
N SER A 120 -12.08 -10.83 16.03
CA SER A 120 -11.05 -10.49 15.03
C SER A 120 -11.60 -9.66 13.87
N GLU A 121 -12.91 -9.63 13.68
CA GLU A 121 -13.58 -8.85 12.62
C GLU A 121 -13.55 -7.34 12.89
N SER A 122 -13.29 -6.94 14.14
CA SER A 122 -13.05 -5.52 14.46
C SER A 122 -11.69 -4.99 14.01
N LEU A 123 -10.74 -5.89 13.66
CA LEU A 123 -9.38 -5.52 13.31
C LEU A 123 -9.25 -5.22 11.81
N SER A 124 -8.68 -4.06 11.47
CA SER A 124 -8.58 -3.57 10.09
C SER A 124 -7.88 -4.54 9.12
N LEU A 125 -6.93 -5.37 9.60
CA LEU A 125 -6.28 -6.40 8.80
C LEU A 125 -7.23 -7.53 8.39
N PHE A 126 -8.31 -7.78 9.16
CA PHE A 126 -9.17 -8.97 9.02
C PHE A 126 -10.62 -8.64 8.61
N ASN A 127 -10.96 -7.37 8.46
CA ASN A 127 -12.30 -6.94 8.06
C ASN A 127 -12.33 -6.35 6.63
N SER A 128 -13.46 -5.76 6.23
CA SER A 128 -13.66 -5.10 4.94
C SER A 128 -12.97 -3.73 4.83
N ASN A 129 -12.37 -3.24 5.91
CA ASN A 129 -11.62 -1.98 5.96
C ASN A 129 -10.15 -2.17 5.55
N PHE A 130 -9.90 -3.11 4.66
CA PHE A 130 -8.58 -3.48 4.17
C PHE A 130 -8.52 -3.38 2.66
N GLN A 131 -7.52 -2.68 2.15
CA GLN A 131 -7.21 -2.65 0.72
C GLN A 131 -5.72 -2.89 0.50
N TYR A 132 -5.39 -3.78 -0.42
CA TYR A 132 -4.03 -3.98 -0.90
C TYR A 132 -3.95 -3.68 -2.39
N LEU A 133 -2.95 -2.93 -2.79
CA LEU A 133 -2.60 -2.67 -4.19
C LEU A 133 -1.12 -3.04 -4.41
N CYS A 134 -0.89 -4.09 -5.17
CA CYS A 134 0.46 -4.57 -5.48
C CYS A 134 1.19 -3.66 -6.48
N ALA A 135 2.49 -3.87 -6.63
CA ALA A 135 3.31 -3.14 -7.61
C ALA A 135 2.92 -3.48 -9.06
N ASP A 136 2.51 -4.72 -9.31
CA ASP A 136 2.15 -5.25 -10.64
C ASP A 136 0.67 -4.99 -10.96
N ARG A 137 0.26 -3.71 -10.91
CA ARG A 137 -1.10 -3.29 -11.25
C ARG A 137 -1.37 -3.45 -12.74
N LEU A 138 -2.66 -3.59 -13.09
CA LEU A 138 -3.07 -3.69 -14.48
C LEU A 138 -2.65 -2.47 -15.29
N GLY A 139 -2.02 -2.70 -16.42
CA GLY A 139 -1.70 -1.69 -17.40
C GLY A 139 -2.94 -1.14 -18.14
N PRO A 140 -2.74 -0.25 -19.14
CA PRO A 140 -3.83 0.37 -19.88
C PRO A 140 -4.72 -0.65 -20.59
N GLN A 141 -5.98 -0.71 -20.18
CA GLN A 141 -7.02 -1.55 -20.77
C GLN A 141 -8.31 -0.75 -20.96
N SER A 142 -9.03 -1.01 -22.05
CA SER A 142 -10.34 -0.38 -22.30
C SER A 142 -11.48 -1.10 -21.60
N HIS A 143 -11.30 -2.36 -21.23
CA HIS A 143 -12.29 -3.20 -20.56
C HIS A 143 -11.72 -3.81 -19.30
N HIS A 144 -12.47 -3.75 -18.23
CA HIS A 144 -12.10 -4.23 -16.89
C HIS A 144 -13.15 -5.20 -16.38
N GLN A 145 -12.79 -6.00 -15.39
CA GLN A 145 -13.68 -7.00 -14.79
C GLN A 145 -14.80 -6.33 -13.98
N LEU A 146 -15.97 -6.98 -13.95
CA LEU A 146 -17.04 -6.65 -13.03
C LEU A 146 -17.04 -7.64 -11.85
N SER A 147 -17.29 -7.12 -10.66
CA SER A 147 -17.60 -7.94 -9.49
C SER A 147 -18.39 -7.11 -8.48
N GLU A 148 -19.70 -7.33 -8.42
CA GLU A 148 -20.58 -6.73 -7.42
C GLU A 148 -20.14 -7.13 -6.00
N PHE A 149 -19.74 -8.40 -5.81
CA PHE A 149 -19.25 -8.90 -4.53
C PHE A 149 -18.04 -8.13 -4.02
N HIS A 150 -17.00 -7.94 -4.87
CA HIS A 150 -15.82 -7.21 -4.45
C HIS A 150 -16.12 -5.76 -4.11
N ILE A 151 -16.93 -5.07 -4.92
CA ILE A 151 -17.15 -3.63 -4.71
C ILE A 151 -18.20 -3.31 -3.63
N ARG A 152 -19.20 -4.19 -3.40
CA ARG A 152 -20.27 -3.93 -2.41
C ARG A 152 -20.00 -4.57 -1.06
N ASP A 153 -19.60 -5.84 -1.05
CA ASP A 153 -19.43 -6.61 0.18
C ASP A 153 -18.02 -6.45 0.74
N LEU A 154 -16.99 -6.55 -0.11
CA LEU A 154 -15.60 -6.40 0.30
C LEU A 154 -15.06 -4.96 0.23
N LYS A 155 -15.79 -4.04 -0.44
CA LYS A 155 -15.34 -2.66 -0.73
C LYS A 155 -13.93 -2.60 -1.35
N SER A 156 -13.55 -3.62 -2.11
CA SER A 156 -12.21 -3.82 -2.63
C SER A 156 -12.13 -3.48 -4.12
N LEU A 157 -11.02 -2.85 -4.50
CA LEU A 157 -10.64 -2.57 -5.89
C LEU A 157 -9.96 -3.78 -6.57
N GLY A 158 -9.77 -4.88 -5.83
CA GLY A 158 -8.83 -5.94 -6.18
C GLY A 158 -7.40 -5.57 -5.87
N HIS A 159 -6.49 -6.55 -5.85
CA HIS A 159 -5.09 -6.29 -5.51
C HIS A 159 -4.25 -5.83 -6.72
N TYR A 160 -4.70 -6.09 -7.95
CA TYR A 160 -4.15 -5.51 -9.18
C TYR A 160 -4.88 -4.24 -9.63
N GLY A 161 -5.90 -3.78 -8.88
CA GLY A 161 -6.79 -2.70 -9.26
C GLY A 161 -7.79 -3.09 -10.35
N GLU A 162 -8.03 -4.41 -10.56
CA GLU A 162 -8.86 -4.97 -11.63
C GLU A 162 -10.33 -4.54 -11.55
N PHE A 163 -10.83 -4.20 -10.36
CA PHE A 163 -12.20 -3.72 -10.15
C PHE A 163 -12.30 -2.20 -9.99
N ALA A 164 -11.20 -1.45 -10.08
CA ALA A 164 -11.19 0.00 -9.84
C ALA A 164 -12.17 0.75 -10.77
N VAL A 165 -12.21 0.40 -12.04
CA VAL A 165 -13.11 1.04 -13.02
C VAL A 165 -14.58 0.73 -12.71
N HIS A 166 -14.90 -0.50 -12.33
CA HIS A 166 -16.23 -0.87 -11.87
C HIS A 166 -16.62 -0.14 -10.58
N PHE A 167 -15.71 -0.06 -9.63
CA PHE A 167 -15.90 0.68 -8.37
C PHE A 167 -16.23 2.16 -8.63
N ILE A 168 -15.47 2.81 -9.51
CA ILE A 168 -15.71 4.20 -9.92
C ILE A 168 -17.09 4.33 -10.57
N ALA A 169 -17.43 3.47 -11.53
CA ALA A 169 -18.71 3.52 -12.24
C ALA A 169 -19.91 3.45 -11.28
N VAL A 170 -19.85 2.59 -10.26
CA VAL A 170 -20.93 2.39 -9.27
C VAL A 170 -20.95 3.50 -8.20
N ASN A 171 -19.78 3.94 -7.75
CA ASN A 171 -19.67 4.87 -6.61
C ASN A 171 -19.44 6.32 -7.02
N ARG A 172 -19.42 6.65 -8.32
CA ARG A 172 -19.08 7.96 -8.89
C ARG A 172 -19.78 9.16 -8.23
N ALA A 173 -21.04 8.99 -7.82
CA ALA A 173 -21.88 10.03 -7.23
C ALA A 173 -21.89 10.03 -5.70
N LYS A 174 -21.18 9.11 -5.03
CA LYS A 174 -21.05 9.12 -3.58
C LYS A 174 -20.08 10.21 -3.16
N ASP A 175 -20.41 10.94 -2.11
CA ASP A 175 -19.48 11.89 -1.49
C ASP A 175 -18.33 11.16 -0.80
N LEU A 176 -17.18 11.84 -0.70
CA LEU A 176 -16.04 11.34 0.07
C LEU A 176 -16.42 11.24 1.55
N GLU A 177 -15.98 10.17 2.22
CA GLU A 177 -16.18 10.01 3.67
C GLU A 177 -15.25 10.93 4.48
N ILE A 178 -14.11 11.32 3.90
CA ILE A 178 -13.13 12.22 4.51
C ILE A 178 -13.11 13.54 3.71
N ASP A 179 -13.75 14.57 4.26
CA ASP A 179 -13.82 15.91 3.61
C ASP A 179 -12.44 16.52 3.32
N ALA A 180 -11.44 16.23 4.16
CA ALA A 180 -10.08 16.73 3.98
C ALA A 180 -9.39 16.20 2.71
N LEU A 181 -9.87 15.09 2.13
CA LEU A 181 -9.39 14.55 0.85
C LEU A 181 -10.03 15.26 -0.36
N ARG A 182 -11.00 16.13 -0.13
CA ARG A 182 -11.63 16.90 -1.20
C ARG A 182 -10.63 17.87 -1.82
N HIS A 183 -10.48 17.76 -3.13
CA HIS A 183 -9.60 18.65 -3.88
C HIS A 183 -10.22 20.04 -3.99
N PRO A 184 -9.45 21.14 -3.79
CA PRO A 184 -9.97 22.50 -3.85
C PRO A 184 -10.64 22.86 -5.19
N MET A 185 -10.18 22.27 -6.28
CA MET A 185 -10.72 22.49 -7.63
C MET A 185 -11.79 21.45 -8.05
N ALA A 186 -12.18 20.53 -7.16
CA ALA A 186 -13.24 19.58 -7.46
C ALA A 186 -14.60 20.30 -7.59
N VAL A 187 -15.35 19.99 -8.65
CA VAL A 187 -16.64 20.61 -8.92
C VAL A 187 -17.74 20.22 -7.93
N SER A 188 -17.54 19.14 -7.19
CA SER A 188 -18.42 18.63 -6.13
C SER A 188 -17.67 17.80 -5.12
N GLY A 189 -18.34 17.37 -4.00
CA GLY A 189 -17.79 16.44 -3.00
C GLY A 189 -17.72 14.98 -3.46
N THR A 190 -18.22 14.66 -4.65
CA THR A 190 -18.36 13.27 -5.10
C THR A 190 -17.02 12.62 -5.47
N LEU A 191 -16.97 11.31 -5.36
CA LEU A 191 -15.77 10.51 -5.63
C LEU A 191 -15.18 10.80 -7.02
N LEU A 192 -16.00 10.73 -8.08
CA LEU A 192 -15.50 10.96 -9.44
C LEU A 192 -14.93 12.36 -9.62
N ALA A 193 -15.64 13.39 -9.12
CA ALA A 193 -15.17 14.79 -9.23
C ALA A 193 -13.81 14.99 -8.54
N ASN A 194 -13.58 14.31 -7.43
CA ASN A 194 -12.31 14.40 -6.70
C ASN A 194 -11.21 13.55 -7.36
N ILE A 195 -11.52 12.37 -7.88
CA ILE A 195 -10.55 11.58 -8.67
C ILE A 195 -10.07 12.41 -9.87
N GLU A 196 -11.00 13.00 -10.65
CA GLU A 196 -10.66 13.85 -11.79
C GLU A 196 -9.80 15.04 -11.38
N ALA A 197 -10.14 15.72 -10.29
CA ALA A 197 -9.40 16.88 -9.84
C ALA A 197 -7.98 16.53 -9.37
N TRP A 198 -7.80 15.50 -8.53
CA TRP A 198 -6.48 15.04 -8.12
C TRP A 198 -5.63 14.50 -9.27
N MET A 199 -6.24 13.80 -10.21
CA MET A 199 -5.54 13.31 -11.40
C MET A 199 -5.25 14.44 -12.41
N SER A 200 -6.01 15.54 -12.39
CA SER A 200 -5.73 16.73 -13.22
C SER A 200 -4.48 17.48 -12.78
N ASP A 201 -4.06 17.36 -11.53
CA ASP A 201 -2.76 17.87 -11.08
C ASP A 201 -1.58 17.06 -11.64
N ILE A 202 -1.83 15.78 -11.99
CA ILE A 202 -0.85 14.91 -12.65
C ILE A 202 -0.89 15.11 -14.17
N THR A 203 -2.09 15.15 -14.74
CA THR A 203 -2.33 15.30 -16.18
C THR A 203 -3.43 16.34 -16.39
N PRO A 204 -3.07 17.57 -16.74
CA PRO A 204 -4.01 18.71 -16.78
C PRO A 204 -5.24 18.48 -17.63
N GLY A 205 -6.39 18.82 -17.07
CA GLY A 205 -7.68 18.80 -17.77
C GLY A 205 -8.31 17.41 -17.90
N LEU A 206 -7.75 16.38 -17.24
CA LEU A 206 -8.23 15.00 -17.34
C LEU A 206 -9.70 14.88 -16.92
N LYS A 207 -10.45 14.13 -17.71
CA LYS A 207 -11.81 13.65 -17.46
C LYS A 207 -11.86 12.14 -17.61
N ILE A 208 -12.66 11.49 -16.77
CA ILE A 208 -12.73 10.03 -16.68
C ILE A 208 -14.15 9.59 -17.02
N ASN A 209 -14.29 8.73 -18.00
CA ASN A 209 -15.54 8.06 -18.30
C ASN A 209 -15.43 6.58 -17.96
N ALA A 210 -15.99 6.18 -16.81
CA ALA A 210 -16.07 4.82 -16.33
C ALA A 210 -17.54 4.35 -16.37
N VAL A 211 -17.83 3.30 -17.14
CA VAL A 211 -19.19 2.81 -17.38
C VAL A 211 -19.25 1.30 -17.16
N ALA A 212 -20.10 0.87 -16.23
CA ALA A 212 -20.40 -0.55 -16.06
C ALA A 212 -21.32 -1.02 -17.21
N GLN A 213 -20.98 -2.14 -17.81
CA GLN A 213 -21.70 -2.79 -18.93
C GLN A 213 -22.05 -4.23 -18.55
N PRO A 214 -23.05 -4.45 -17.68
CA PRO A 214 -23.37 -5.79 -17.17
C PRO A 214 -23.70 -6.82 -18.27
N GLN A 215 -24.30 -6.35 -19.38
CA GLN A 215 -24.62 -7.21 -20.53
C GLN A 215 -23.38 -7.81 -21.21
N PHE A 216 -22.20 -7.20 -21.03
CA PHE A 216 -20.91 -7.69 -21.53
C PHE A 216 -20.01 -8.19 -20.43
N ASN A 217 -20.51 -8.29 -19.19
CA ASN A 217 -19.73 -8.64 -18.00
C ASN A 217 -18.41 -7.84 -17.89
N SER A 218 -18.44 -6.56 -18.23
CA SER A 218 -17.26 -5.70 -18.24
C SER A 218 -17.58 -4.26 -17.81
N ALA A 219 -16.57 -3.52 -17.35
CA ALA A 219 -16.60 -2.07 -17.23
C ALA A 219 -15.68 -1.46 -18.28
N SER A 220 -16.11 -0.41 -18.96
CA SER A 220 -15.30 0.33 -19.92
C SER A 220 -14.70 1.58 -19.29
N LEU A 221 -13.48 1.93 -19.74
CA LEU A 221 -12.75 3.13 -19.34
C LEU A 221 -12.33 3.89 -20.59
N SER A 222 -12.59 5.18 -20.58
CA SER A 222 -12.05 6.14 -21.55
C SER A 222 -11.70 7.46 -20.86
N TYR A 223 -10.85 8.25 -21.50
CA TYR A 223 -10.39 9.53 -21.01
C TYR A 223 -10.70 10.62 -22.04
N SER A 224 -10.98 11.84 -21.57
CA SER A 224 -11.00 13.04 -22.40
C SER A 224 -10.28 14.17 -21.67
N PHE A 225 -10.00 15.27 -22.35
CA PHE A 225 -9.25 16.39 -21.78
C PHE A 225 -9.95 17.71 -22.04
N ASN A 226 -10.04 18.54 -21.01
CA ASN A 226 -10.54 19.90 -21.16
C ASN A 226 -9.47 20.78 -21.82
N GLN A 227 -9.84 21.47 -22.90
CA GLN A 227 -9.02 22.45 -23.62
C GLN A 227 -9.78 23.78 -23.66
N GLY A 228 -9.56 24.62 -22.66
CA GLY A 228 -10.31 25.88 -22.53
C GLY A 228 -11.79 25.62 -22.25
N LYS A 229 -12.67 25.95 -23.21
CA LYS A 229 -14.12 25.72 -23.09
C LYS A 229 -14.61 24.41 -23.75
N GLU A 230 -13.75 23.74 -24.44
CA GLU A 230 -14.07 22.49 -25.15
C GLU A 230 -13.49 21.27 -24.44
N THR A 231 -14.10 20.12 -24.67
CA THR A 231 -13.59 18.84 -24.24
C THR A 231 -13.26 18.02 -25.48
N THR A 232 -12.11 17.34 -25.47
CA THR A 232 -11.70 16.47 -26.58
C THR A 232 -12.67 15.30 -26.78
N GLU A 233 -12.54 14.60 -27.88
CA GLU A 233 -13.11 13.26 -28.01
C GLU A 233 -12.51 12.31 -26.98
N GLU A 234 -13.17 11.16 -26.78
CA GLU A 234 -12.73 10.13 -25.83
C GLU A 234 -11.56 9.32 -26.39
N PHE A 235 -10.54 9.13 -25.57
CA PHE A 235 -9.38 8.30 -25.86
C PHE A 235 -9.43 7.00 -25.07
N LYS A 236 -9.04 5.91 -25.69
CA LYS A 236 -8.81 4.65 -25.02
C LYS A 236 -7.59 4.77 -24.10
N PRO A 237 -7.56 4.05 -22.95
CA PRO A 237 -6.40 4.08 -22.03
C PRO A 237 -5.06 3.76 -22.70
N GLN A 238 -5.05 2.89 -23.72
CA GLN A 238 -3.84 2.52 -24.46
C GLN A 238 -3.25 3.68 -25.28
N ASN A 239 -4.05 4.71 -25.56
CA ASN A 239 -3.66 5.87 -26.38
C ASN A 239 -3.31 7.11 -25.55
N VAL A 240 -3.30 6.95 -24.20
CA VAL A 240 -2.89 8.02 -23.26
C VAL A 240 -1.69 7.54 -22.43
N GLY A 241 -1.15 8.40 -21.58
CA GLY A 241 0.03 8.05 -20.79
C GLY A 241 -0.21 6.84 -19.88
N PHE A 242 0.74 5.91 -19.88
CA PHE A 242 0.69 4.64 -19.12
C PHE A 242 0.45 4.87 -17.61
N GLY A 243 1.04 5.93 -17.06
CA GLY A 243 0.92 6.28 -15.64
C GLY A 243 -0.52 6.52 -15.17
N LEU A 244 -1.43 6.98 -16.06
CA LEU A 244 -2.82 7.20 -15.69
C LEU A 244 -3.52 5.91 -15.24
N SER A 245 -3.27 4.81 -15.94
CA SER A 245 -3.86 3.51 -15.59
C SER A 245 -3.30 2.95 -14.29
N TYR A 246 -2.02 3.20 -14.01
CA TYR A 246 -1.36 2.75 -12.77
C TYR A 246 -1.77 3.55 -11.55
N VAL A 247 -1.97 4.86 -11.69
CA VAL A 247 -2.32 5.74 -10.57
C VAL A 247 -3.81 5.74 -10.24
N LEU A 248 -4.67 5.46 -11.22
CA LEU A 248 -6.13 5.49 -11.03
C LEU A 248 -6.62 4.63 -9.86
N PRO A 249 -6.22 3.35 -9.72
CA PRO A 249 -6.59 2.54 -8.56
C PRO A 249 -6.06 3.11 -7.24
N VAL A 250 -4.85 3.68 -7.24
CA VAL A 250 -4.22 4.26 -6.04
C VAL A 250 -5.00 5.48 -5.56
N VAL A 251 -5.26 6.44 -6.45
CA VAL A 251 -6.07 7.63 -6.12
C VAL A 251 -7.47 7.22 -5.69
N THR A 252 -8.08 6.25 -6.38
CA THR A 252 -9.42 5.76 -6.04
C THR A 252 -9.44 5.13 -4.65
N SER A 253 -8.46 4.29 -4.29
CA SER A 253 -8.38 3.65 -2.98
C SER A 253 -8.25 4.67 -1.84
N ILE A 254 -7.39 5.68 -2.02
CA ILE A 254 -7.19 6.72 -1.01
C ILE A 254 -8.43 7.60 -0.85
N LEU A 255 -9.07 8.03 -1.96
CA LEU A 255 -10.23 8.90 -1.93
C LEU A 255 -11.51 8.19 -1.45
N SER A 256 -11.59 6.87 -1.59
CA SER A 256 -12.71 6.06 -1.09
C SER A 256 -12.51 5.53 0.33
N ALA A 257 -11.35 5.81 0.94
CA ALA A 257 -11.05 5.34 2.28
C ALA A 257 -11.88 6.05 3.36
N ALA A 258 -12.15 5.32 4.44
CA ALA A 258 -12.79 5.81 5.65
C ALA A 258 -11.80 5.80 6.82
N LYS A 259 -12.15 6.50 7.89
CA LYS A 259 -11.38 6.45 9.13
C LYS A 259 -11.32 5.02 9.69
N GLY A 260 -10.12 4.54 9.98
CA GLY A 260 -9.87 3.19 10.49
C GLY A 260 -9.50 2.18 9.41
N ASP A 261 -9.55 2.56 8.13
CA ASP A 261 -9.13 1.69 7.02
C ASP A 261 -7.61 1.47 7.04
N LEU A 262 -7.20 0.30 6.58
CA LEU A 262 -5.82 -0.08 6.35
C LEU A 262 -5.57 -0.23 4.85
N LEU A 263 -4.73 0.64 4.30
CA LEU A 263 -4.29 0.59 2.91
C LEU A 263 -2.83 0.13 2.84
N ILE A 264 -2.57 -0.93 2.10
CA ILE A 264 -1.21 -1.38 1.76
C ILE A 264 -1.01 -1.13 0.27
N ILE A 265 -0.05 -0.28 -0.08
CA ILE A 265 0.16 0.15 -1.47
C ILE A 265 1.65 0.04 -1.81
N GLU A 266 1.95 -0.76 -2.83
CA GLU A 266 3.30 -0.86 -3.38
C GLU A 266 3.46 0.09 -4.55
N ASN A 267 4.56 0.84 -4.56
CA ASN A 267 4.98 1.75 -5.64
C ASN A 267 3.85 2.67 -6.16
N PRO A 268 3.20 3.48 -5.28
CA PRO A 268 2.11 4.38 -5.70
C PRO A 268 2.54 5.41 -6.76
N GLU A 269 3.84 5.69 -6.83
CA GLU A 269 4.47 6.66 -7.71
C GLU A 269 4.83 6.13 -9.09
N SER A 270 4.65 4.83 -9.35
CA SER A 270 5.09 4.19 -10.60
C SER A 270 4.55 4.90 -11.84
N HIS A 271 5.44 5.12 -12.81
CA HIS A 271 5.15 5.78 -14.09
C HIS A 271 4.68 7.24 -14.00
N LEU A 272 4.84 7.90 -12.85
CA LEU A 272 4.53 9.32 -12.69
C LEU A 272 5.77 10.21 -12.89
N HIS A 273 5.52 11.41 -13.42
CA HIS A 273 6.52 12.47 -13.38
C HIS A 273 6.82 12.87 -11.92
N PRO A 274 8.03 13.33 -11.58
CA PRO A 274 8.40 13.76 -10.23
C PRO A 274 7.37 14.61 -9.48
N ALA A 275 6.74 15.56 -10.16
CA ALA A 275 5.68 16.37 -9.56
C ALA A 275 4.46 15.52 -9.11
N GLY A 276 4.05 14.54 -9.92
CA GLY A 276 2.97 13.61 -9.57
C GLY A 276 3.36 12.68 -8.43
N GLN A 277 4.63 12.24 -8.36
CA GLN A 277 5.14 11.42 -7.26
C GLN A 277 5.07 12.17 -5.92
N SER A 278 5.48 13.45 -5.91
CA SER A 278 5.37 14.32 -4.73
C SER A 278 3.91 14.55 -4.32
N LEU A 279 3.02 14.73 -5.27
CA LEU A 279 1.58 14.88 -5.04
C LEU A 279 0.99 13.63 -4.37
N MET A 280 1.40 12.43 -4.80
CA MET A 280 0.96 11.17 -4.20
C MET A 280 1.41 11.06 -2.74
N GLY A 281 2.64 11.46 -2.40
CA GLY A 281 3.12 11.53 -1.02
C GLY A 281 2.25 12.46 -0.17
N LYS A 282 1.91 13.64 -0.69
CA LYS A 282 1.00 14.59 -0.02
C LYS A 282 -0.41 14.01 0.18
N LEU A 283 -0.97 13.35 -0.83
CA LEU A 283 -2.31 12.73 -0.74
C LEU A 283 -2.35 11.64 0.34
N CYS A 284 -1.32 10.79 0.40
CA CYS A 284 -1.16 9.80 1.47
C CYS A 284 -1.07 10.46 2.85
N ALA A 285 -0.36 11.58 2.98
CA ALA A 285 -0.24 12.32 4.24
C ALA A 285 -1.60 12.90 4.70
N ILE A 286 -2.42 13.43 3.77
CA ILE A 286 -3.77 13.91 4.09
C ILE A 286 -4.65 12.78 4.60
N ALA A 287 -4.64 11.63 3.93
CA ALA A 287 -5.42 10.46 4.34
C ALA A 287 -4.99 9.97 5.75
N ALA A 288 -3.69 9.88 5.98
CA ALA A 288 -3.12 9.45 7.27
C ALA A 288 -3.53 10.36 8.44
N ASN A 289 -3.48 11.68 8.23
CA ASN A 289 -3.90 12.66 9.23
C ASN A 289 -5.40 12.55 9.58
N ASN A 290 -6.19 11.98 8.69
CA ASN A 290 -7.62 11.78 8.87
C ASN A 290 -7.99 10.36 9.32
N GLY A 291 -7.02 9.60 9.80
CA GLY A 291 -7.22 8.32 10.47
C GLY A 291 -7.27 7.10 9.54
N VAL A 292 -6.79 7.23 8.32
CA VAL A 292 -6.47 6.08 7.45
C VAL A 292 -5.07 5.60 7.80
N GLN A 293 -4.85 4.30 7.94
CA GLN A 293 -3.51 3.75 8.09
C GLN A 293 -2.97 3.32 6.74
N LEU A 294 -1.82 3.86 6.36
CA LEU A 294 -1.13 3.52 5.12
C LEU A 294 0.20 2.83 5.40
N ILE A 295 0.43 1.72 4.72
CA ILE A 295 1.71 1.02 4.61
C ILE A 295 2.12 1.12 3.14
N VAL A 296 3.17 1.87 2.86
CA VAL A 296 3.59 2.19 1.49
C VAL A 296 5.02 1.71 1.25
N GLU A 297 5.21 0.90 0.23
CA GLU A 297 6.54 0.61 -0.31
C GLU A 297 6.83 1.58 -1.45
N SER A 298 7.94 2.32 -1.39
CA SER A 298 8.33 3.27 -2.44
C SER A 298 9.83 3.35 -2.64
N HIS A 299 10.23 3.61 -3.88
CA HIS A 299 11.62 3.87 -4.30
C HIS A 299 11.86 5.33 -4.69
N SER A 300 10.87 6.22 -4.51
CA SER A 300 10.92 7.61 -4.96
C SER A 300 11.29 8.56 -3.83
N ASP A 301 12.39 9.30 -4.02
CA ASP A 301 12.77 10.44 -3.22
C ASP A 301 11.73 11.58 -3.33
N HIS A 302 11.10 11.74 -4.50
CA HIS A 302 10.06 12.72 -4.71
C HIS A 302 8.78 12.40 -3.90
N PHE A 303 8.42 11.10 -3.79
CA PHE A 303 7.33 10.67 -2.94
C PHE A 303 7.63 10.98 -1.46
N LEU A 304 8.83 10.61 -0.97
CA LEU A 304 9.31 10.97 0.37
C LEU A 304 9.29 12.49 0.58
N ASN A 305 9.78 13.27 -0.39
CA ASN A 305 9.78 14.73 -0.29
C ASN A 305 8.37 15.30 -0.22
N GLY A 306 7.40 14.72 -0.93
CA GLY A 306 5.98 15.07 -0.81
C GLY A 306 5.46 14.90 0.62
N ILE A 307 5.82 13.80 1.30
CA ILE A 307 5.49 13.55 2.71
C ILE A 307 6.18 14.57 3.62
N ARG A 308 7.49 14.82 3.44
CA ARG A 308 8.26 15.78 4.24
C ARG A 308 7.69 17.20 4.15
N VAL A 309 7.29 17.62 2.96
CA VAL A 309 6.61 18.91 2.74
C VAL A 309 5.27 18.95 3.46
N ALA A 310 4.50 17.86 3.42
CA ALA A 310 3.22 17.76 4.12
C ALA A 310 3.41 17.86 5.66
N VAL A 311 4.43 17.24 6.23
CA VAL A 311 4.80 17.40 7.64
C VAL A 311 5.12 18.85 7.97
N LYS A 312 6.03 19.49 7.21
CA LYS A 312 6.40 20.88 7.39
C LYS A 312 5.20 21.85 7.29
N GLN A 313 4.25 21.54 6.40
CA GLN A 313 3.02 22.30 6.24
C GLN A 313 1.96 21.96 7.30
N LYS A 314 2.27 21.05 8.24
CA LYS A 314 1.37 20.57 9.30
C LYS A 314 0.08 19.93 8.75
N VAL A 315 0.17 19.35 7.57
CA VAL A 315 -0.89 18.53 6.98
C VAL A 315 -1.00 17.19 7.71
N VAL A 316 0.12 16.66 8.21
CA VAL A 316 0.22 15.46 9.05
C VAL A 316 1.23 15.72 10.15
N ALA A 317 1.02 15.16 11.35
CA ALA A 317 1.98 15.25 12.45
C ALA A 317 3.22 14.39 12.15
N ALA A 318 4.41 14.88 12.51
CA ALA A 318 5.66 14.14 12.32
C ALA A 318 5.61 12.74 12.99
N ASP A 319 5.03 12.66 14.20
CA ASP A 319 4.91 11.42 14.97
C ASP A 319 4.02 10.36 14.29
N ASP A 320 3.09 10.77 13.43
CA ASP A 320 2.22 9.87 12.67
C ASP A 320 2.88 9.31 11.40
N VAL A 321 4.06 9.82 11.03
CA VAL A 321 4.86 9.36 9.88
C VAL A 321 6.02 8.52 10.37
N LYS A 322 6.13 7.30 9.88
CA LYS A 322 7.26 6.40 10.15
C LYS A 322 7.96 6.04 8.86
N VAL A 323 9.27 6.15 8.85
CA VAL A 323 10.11 5.76 7.72
C VAL A 323 10.98 4.59 8.13
N PHE A 324 11.01 3.58 7.28
CA PHE A 324 11.81 2.36 7.47
C PHE A 324 12.71 2.18 6.26
N PHE A 325 14.00 2.10 6.52
CA PHE A 325 14.98 1.79 5.50
C PHE A 325 15.58 0.42 5.77
N LEU A 326 15.38 -0.49 4.83
CA LEU A 326 15.90 -1.85 4.92
C LEU A 326 17.18 -1.96 4.11
N GLN A 327 18.24 -2.40 4.78
CA GLN A 327 19.55 -2.65 4.20
C GLN A 327 20.08 -4.01 4.65
N ARG A 328 21.19 -4.40 4.09
CA ARG A 328 21.95 -5.59 4.49
C ARG A 328 23.42 -5.30 4.41
N ASP A 329 24.13 -5.70 5.43
CA ASP A 329 25.59 -5.70 5.36
C ASP A 329 26.04 -6.85 4.43
N VAL A 330 26.55 -6.48 3.26
CA VAL A 330 27.05 -7.44 2.25
C VAL A 330 28.34 -8.14 2.67
N HIS A 331 29.01 -7.64 3.71
CA HIS A 331 30.23 -8.23 4.28
C HIS A 331 29.92 -9.16 5.48
N SER A 332 28.68 -9.14 5.97
CA SER A 332 28.24 -10.04 7.03
C SER A 332 28.14 -11.49 6.53
N SER A 333 28.51 -12.43 7.37
CA SER A 333 28.27 -13.85 7.12
C SER A 333 26.78 -14.23 7.22
N ILE A 334 25.95 -13.36 7.78
CA ILE A 334 24.52 -13.56 7.98
C ILE A 334 23.76 -12.74 6.92
N HIS A 335 23.02 -13.42 6.06
CA HIS A 335 22.18 -12.81 5.04
C HIS A 335 20.83 -12.33 5.61
N ALA A 336 20.91 -11.50 6.66
CA ALA A 336 19.74 -10.92 7.31
C ALA A 336 19.62 -9.43 6.96
N SER A 337 18.38 -8.96 6.90
CA SER A 337 18.09 -7.54 6.72
C SER A 337 18.14 -6.81 8.06
N GLU A 338 18.74 -5.63 8.04
CA GLU A 338 18.71 -4.65 9.12
C GLU A 338 17.70 -3.56 8.80
N VAL A 339 16.97 -3.12 9.83
CA VAL A 339 15.99 -2.04 9.70
C VAL A 339 16.53 -0.79 10.36
N MET A 340 16.65 0.27 9.59
CA MET A 340 16.94 1.61 10.11
C MET A 340 15.64 2.43 10.15
N TYR A 341 15.60 3.41 11.04
CA TYR A 341 14.40 4.20 11.35
C TYR A 341 14.70 5.70 11.18
N PRO A 342 14.90 6.20 9.94
CA PRO A 342 15.05 7.64 9.72
C PRO A 342 13.79 8.36 10.23
N ASN A 343 13.98 9.38 11.06
CA ASN A 343 12.89 10.13 11.65
C ASN A 343 12.73 11.49 10.98
N ILE A 344 11.49 11.90 10.74
CA ILE A 344 11.13 13.21 10.18
C ILE A 344 10.74 14.12 11.34
N ASP A 345 11.39 15.29 11.47
CA ASP A 345 11.02 16.31 12.44
C ASP A 345 9.87 17.21 11.96
N ASP A 346 9.35 18.08 12.83
CA ASP A 346 8.25 19.02 12.52
C ASP A 346 8.57 20.02 11.39
N GLU A 347 9.86 20.21 11.06
CA GLU A 347 10.31 21.00 9.93
C GLU A 347 10.49 20.18 8.63
N GLY A 348 10.13 18.90 8.67
CA GLY A 348 10.27 17.97 7.54
C GLY A 348 11.72 17.55 7.26
N ARG A 349 12.64 17.71 8.24
CA ARG A 349 14.03 17.26 8.10
C ARG A 349 14.14 15.81 8.54
N ILE A 350 15.11 15.12 7.95
CA ILE A 350 15.42 13.73 8.31
C ILE A 350 16.69 13.75 9.18
N ASP A 351 16.65 13.06 10.30
CA ASP A 351 17.73 13.02 11.30
C ASP A 351 18.94 12.20 10.86
N CYS A 352 18.75 11.17 10.06
CA CYS A 352 19.81 10.33 9.51
C CYS A 352 19.55 9.93 8.07
N TRP A 353 20.61 9.92 7.26
CA TRP A 353 20.60 9.50 5.86
C TRP A 353 21.52 8.28 5.72
N PRO A 354 21.00 7.06 5.88
CA PRO A 354 21.79 5.86 5.64
C PRO A 354 22.30 5.80 4.20
N GLU A 355 23.44 5.17 3.98
CA GLU A 355 23.95 4.96 2.62
C GLU A 355 22.96 4.17 1.76
N GLY A 356 22.67 4.68 0.55
CA GLY A 356 21.67 4.14 -0.35
C GLY A 356 20.23 4.60 -0.07
N PHE A 357 20.01 5.43 0.97
CA PHE A 357 18.70 6.00 1.26
C PHE A 357 18.50 7.29 0.45
N PHE A 358 17.99 7.17 -0.77
CA PHE A 358 17.68 8.29 -1.68
C PHE A 358 18.86 9.28 -1.92
N ASP A 359 20.10 8.81 -1.83
CA ASP A 359 21.32 9.60 -1.93
C ASP A 359 21.98 9.58 -3.32
N GLN A 360 21.37 8.89 -4.28
CA GLN A 360 21.96 8.69 -5.61
C GLN A 360 22.11 10.01 -6.37
N TRP A 361 21.17 10.94 -6.20
CA TRP A 361 21.25 12.27 -6.81
C TRP A 361 22.50 13.04 -6.35
N ASP A 362 22.75 13.06 -5.06
CA ASP A 362 23.91 13.76 -4.49
C ASP A 362 25.22 13.10 -4.95
N LYS A 363 25.27 11.75 -4.95
CA LYS A 363 26.42 10.98 -5.46
C LYS A 363 26.71 11.26 -6.94
N GLU A 364 25.71 11.45 -7.77
CA GLU A 364 25.91 11.78 -9.21
C GLU A 364 26.33 13.24 -9.38
N LEU A 365 25.78 14.16 -8.60
CA LEU A 365 26.23 15.57 -8.62
C LEU A 365 27.71 15.70 -8.22
N ASP A 366 28.15 15.02 -7.18
CA ASP A 366 29.55 15.01 -6.76
C ASP A 366 30.51 14.47 -7.84
N ARG A 367 30.03 13.60 -8.72
CA ARG A 367 30.80 13.09 -9.87
C ARG A 367 30.83 14.02 -11.07
N LEU A 368 29.88 14.95 -11.16
CA LEU A 368 29.76 15.91 -12.25
C LEU A 368 30.52 17.21 -11.96
N LEU A 369 30.84 17.49 -10.71
CA LEU A 369 31.62 18.66 -10.24
C LEU A 369 33.09 18.31 -10.12
#